data_0c09229bc815065752654e3b6da81467
#
_entry.id   0c09229bc815065752654e3b6da81467
#
_cell.length_a   1.000
_cell.length_b   1.000
_cell.length_c   1.000
_cell.angle_alpha   90.00
_cell.angle_beta   90.00
_cell.angle_gamma   90.00
#
_symmetry.space_group_name_H-M   'P 1'
#
loop_
_entity.id
_entity.type
_entity.pdbx_description
1 polymer ?
#
loop_
_entity_poly.entity_id
_entity_poly.type
_entity_poly.pdbx_seq_one_letter_code
_entity_poly.pdbx_strand_id
1 'polypeptide(L)'
;MPEDLEATIKAAAEISMGTEISDSDIAHIHALCDQVIQISAYRTQLAEYLRNRMTAIAPNLTALVGELVGARLISHAGSLLSLAKHPASTVQILGAEKALFRALKTKHDTPKYGLIYHASSRFLFI
;
A
#
# COMPACT_ATOMS: atom_id res chain seq x y z
N MET A 1 18.05 11.84 0.28
CA MET A 1 17.87 12.34 -1.10
C MET A 1 19.14 11.96 -1.86
N PRO A 2 19.08 11.51 -3.13
CA PRO A 2 20.29 11.25 -3.90
C PRO A 2 21.09 12.54 -4.09
N GLU A 3 22.44 12.46 -3.95
CA GLU A 3 23.34 13.62 -4.04
C GLU A 3 23.23 14.36 -5.40
N ASP A 4 23.02 13.60 -6.47
CA ASP A 4 22.80 14.16 -7.82
C ASP A 4 21.57 15.06 -7.92
N LEU A 5 20.50 14.68 -7.21
CA LEU A 5 19.25 15.44 -7.18
C LEU A 5 19.41 16.73 -6.37
N GLU A 6 20.17 16.68 -5.29
CA GLU A 6 20.49 17.85 -4.48
C GLU A 6 21.33 18.87 -5.25
N ALA A 7 22.33 18.40 -5.97
CA ALA A 7 23.16 19.25 -6.82
C ALA A 7 22.35 19.90 -7.94
N THR A 8 21.45 19.15 -8.58
CA THR A 8 20.54 19.65 -9.62
C THR A 8 19.60 20.74 -9.10
N ILE A 9 19.03 20.53 -7.89
CA ILE A 9 18.13 21.52 -7.26
C ILE A 9 18.89 22.80 -6.89
N LYS A 10 20.10 22.67 -6.33
CA LYS A 10 20.95 23.83 -6.01
C LYS A 10 21.31 24.65 -7.27
N ALA A 11 21.70 23.98 -8.35
CA ALA A 11 22.00 24.63 -9.61
C ALA A 11 20.77 25.33 -10.23
N ALA A 12 19.59 24.71 -10.13
CA ALA A 12 18.34 25.30 -10.58
C ALA A 12 17.92 26.51 -9.73
N ALA A 13 18.22 26.50 -8.42
CA ALA A 13 17.93 27.63 -7.52
C ALA A 13 18.75 28.89 -7.83
N GLU A 14 20.01 28.75 -8.32
CA GLU A 14 20.87 29.88 -8.68
C GLU A 14 20.34 30.68 -9.89
N ILE A 15 19.56 30.01 -10.77
CA ILE A 15 19.04 30.61 -12.02
C ILE A 15 17.51 30.82 -11.93
N SER A 16 16.96 30.76 -10.72
CA SER A 16 15.51 30.85 -10.52
C SER A 16 15.00 32.26 -10.80
N MET A 17 13.99 32.36 -11.69
CA MET A 17 13.23 33.61 -11.94
C MET A 17 11.90 33.60 -11.12
N GLY A 18 11.85 32.88 -10.00
CA GLY A 18 10.70 32.83 -9.11
C GLY A 18 10.41 34.17 -8.43
N THR A 19 9.22 34.30 -7.85
CA THR A 19 8.85 35.41 -6.98
C THR A 19 9.28 35.13 -5.54
N GLU A 20 9.57 36.19 -4.78
CA GLU A 20 9.83 36.05 -3.32
C GLU A 20 8.60 35.46 -2.62
N ILE A 21 8.86 34.56 -1.67
CA ILE A 21 7.84 33.94 -0.87
C ILE A 21 7.81 34.57 0.54
N SER A 22 6.64 34.65 1.16
CA SER A 22 6.53 35.22 2.50
C SER A 22 7.13 34.29 3.57
N ASP A 23 7.65 34.84 4.66
CA ASP A 23 8.20 34.06 5.78
C ASP A 23 7.14 33.12 6.41
N SER A 24 5.87 33.52 6.40
CA SER A 24 4.77 32.68 6.87
C SER A 24 4.56 31.46 5.98
N ASP A 25 4.69 31.58 4.66
CA ASP A 25 4.54 30.47 3.74
C ASP A 25 5.73 29.51 3.85
N ILE A 26 6.93 30.03 4.06
CA ILE A 26 8.13 29.23 4.35
C ILE A 26 7.92 28.40 5.61
N ALA A 27 7.41 29.03 6.68
CA ALA A 27 7.12 28.32 7.94
C ALA A 27 6.08 27.20 7.75
N HIS A 28 5.03 27.45 6.96
CA HIS A 28 4.02 26.43 6.65
C HIS A 28 4.60 25.28 5.81
N ILE A 29 5.47 25.56 4.83
CA ILE A 29 6.15 24.54 4.03
C ILE A 29 7.04 23.67 4.93
N HIS A 30 7.83 24.29 5.81
CA HIS A 30 8.64 23.53 6.77
C HIS A 30 7.79 22.62 7.66
N ALA A 31 6.70 23.13 8.21
CA ALA A 31 5.81 22.33 9.04
C ALA A 31 5.21 21.13 8.28
N LEU A 32 4.84 21.30 7.01
CA LEU A 32 4.37 20.22 6.15
C LEU A 32 5.48 19.21 5.84
N CYS A 33 6.68 19.66 5.55
CA CYS A 33 7.84 18.79 5.34
C CYS A 33 8.14 17.93 6.56
N ASP A 34 8.12 18.52 7.74
CA ASP A 34 8.34 17.80 9.00
C ASP A 34 7.28 16.73 9.24
N GLN A 35 6.01 17.04 8.97
CA GLN A 35 4.93 16.06 9.05
C GLN A 35 5.12 14.89 8.07
N VAL A 36 5.50 15.18 6.82
CA VAL A 36 5.75 14.14 5.82
C VAL A 36 6.91 13.24 6.24
N ILE A 37 7.99 13.80 6.77
CA ILE A 37 9.14 13.04 7.28
C ILE A 37 8.71 12.13 8.43
N GLN A 38 7.95 12.64 9.40
CA GLN A 38 7.44 11.86 10.53
C GLN A 38 6.52 10.72 10.08
N ILE A 39 5.58 11.00 9.19
CA ILE A 39 4.66 9.99 8.64
C ILE A 39 5.44 8.93 7.86
N SER A 40 6.46 9.32 7.09
CA SER A 40 7.30 8.37 6.35
C SER A 40 8.08 7.45 7.28
N ALA A 41 8.67 7.99 8.35
CA ALA A 41 9.35 7.21 9.37
C ALA A 41 8.38 6.24 10.08
N TYR A 42 7.20 6.70 10.45
CA TYR A 42 6.17 5.89 11.08
C TYR A 42 5.66 4.77 10.15
N ARG A 43 5.49 5.06 8.86
CA ARG A 43 5.13 4.05 7.86
C ARG A 43 6.16 2.92 7.81
N THR A 44 7.45 3.24 7.86
CA THR A 44 8.53 2.24 7.86
C THR A 44 8.47 1.35 9.11
N GLN A 45 8.28 1.94 10.29
CA GLN A 45 8.12 1.21 11.54
C GLN A 45 6.90 0.28 11.52
N LEU A 46 5.76 0.76 11.00
CA LEU A 46 4.55 -0.06 10.86
C LEU A 46 4.74 -1.22 9.89
N ALA A 47 5.46 -1.01 8.78
CA ALA A 47 5.73 -2.07 7.82
C ALA A 47 6.61 -3.18 8.44
N GLU A 48 7.62 -2.81 9.22
CA GLU A 48 8.46 -3.77 9.96
C GLU A 48 7.66 -4.51 11.04
N TYR A 49 6.87 -3.79 11.83
CA TYR A 49 5.98 -4.39 12.82
C TYR A 49 5.01 -5.40 12.18
N LEU A 50 4.39 -5.02 11.05
CA LEU A 50 3.46 -5.88 10.32
C LEU A 50 4.17 -7.16 9.83
N ARG A 51 5.36 -7.02 9.26
CA ARG A 51 6.18 -8.14 8.80
C ARG A 51 6.45 -9.14 9.94
N ASN A 52 6.93 -8.65 11.07
CA ASN A 52 7.24 -9.49 12.24
C ASN A 52 5.98 -10.20 12.76
N ARG A 53 4.86 -9.51 12.83
CA ARG A 53 3.59 -10.09 13.27
C ARG A 53 3.05 -11.13 12.29
N MET A 54 3.06 -10.85 11.00
CA MET A 54 2.58 -11.77 9.98
C MET A 54 3.44 -13.04 9.91
N THR A 55 4.76 -12.94 10.06
CA THR A 55 5.64 -14.10 10.11
C THR A 55 5.36 -14.97 11.34
N ALA A 56 4.99 -14.38 12.48
CA ALA A 56 4.66 -15.12 13.68
C ALA A 56 3.26 -15.78 13.63
N ILE A 57 2.25 -15.09 13.06
CA ILE A 57 0.85 -15.53 13.08
C ILE A 57 0.54 -16.46 11.90
N ALA A 58 1.00 -16.13 10.71
CA ALA A 58 0.64 -16.80 9.46
C ALA A 58 1.84 -16.95 8.51
N PRO A 59 2.89 -17.71 8.88
CA PRO A 59 4.12 -17.81 8.09
C PRO A 59 3.87 -18.36 6.68
N ASN A 60 3.02 -19.37 6.53
CA ASN A 60 2.71 -19.98 5.24
C ASN A 60 1.95 -19.02 4.31
N LEU A 61 0.99 -18.25 4.84
CA LEU A 61 0.27 -17.25 4.09
C LEU A 61 1.21 -16.11 3.66
N THR A 62 2.08 -15.69 4.57
CA THR A 62 3.09 -14.65 4.29
C THR A 62 4.07 -15.08 3.20
N ALA A 63 4.51 -16.33 3.21
CA ALA A 63 5.37 -16.88 2.17
C ALA A 63 4.68 -16.93 0.80
N LEU A 64 3.37 -17.18 0.79
CA LEU A 64 2.59 -17.34 -0.44
C LEU A 64 2.24 -16.00 -1.10
N VAL A 65 1.69 -15.06 -0.34
CA VAL A 65 1.11 -13.82 -0.88
C VAL A 65 1.84 -12.55 -0.44
N GLY A 66 2.77 -12.66 0.47
CA GLY A 66 3.47 -11.53 1.11
C GLY A 66 2.73 -11.00 2.35
N GLU A 67 3.46 -10.24 3.17
CA GLU A 67 2.97 -9.76 4.46
C GLU A 67 1.79 -8.79 4.34
N LEU A 68 1.85 -7.85 3.40
CA LEU A 68 0.84 -6.82 3.24
C LEU A 68 -0.49 -7.37 2.72
N VAL A 69 -0.41 -8.22 1.69
CA VAL A 69 -1.60 -8.83 1.07
C VAL A 69 -2.21 -9.85 2.03
N GLY A 70 -1.37 -10.66 2.69
CA GLY A 70 -1.83 -11.60 3.72
C GLY A 70 -2.57 -10.91 4.86
N ALA A 71 -2.05 -9.81 5.38
CA ALA A 71 -2.71 -9.03 6.43
C ALA A 71 -4.05 -8.45 5.96
N ARG A 72 -4.13 -7.94 4.74
CA ARG A 72 -5.37 -7.44 4.15
C ARG A 72 -6.42 -8.53 3.98
N LEU A 73 -6.02 -9.72 3.51
CA LEU A 73 -6.91 -10.88 3.39
C LEU A 73 -7.49 -11.30 4.74
N ILE A 74 -6.65 -11.38 5.79
CA ILE A 74 -7.12 -11.68 7.15
C ILE A 74 -8.08 -10.62 7.65
N SER A 75 -7.78 -9.34 7.42
CA SER A 75 -8.63 -8.22 7.82
C SER A 75 -10.00 -8.25 7.15
N HIS A 76 -10.06 -8.54 5.85
CA HIS A 76 -11.31 -8.67 5.11
C HIS A 76 -12.13 -9.90 5.50
N ALA A 77 -11.47 -11.01 5.78
CA ALA A 77 -12.12 -12.22 6.24
C ALA A 77 -12.54 -12.15 7.72
N GLY A 78 -12.04 -11.17 8.49
CA GLY A 78 -12.27 -10.97 9.91
C GLY A 78 -11.33 -11.80 10.81
N SER A 79 -10.86 -12.97 10.38
CA SER A 79 -9.86 -13.77 11.09
C SER A 79 -9.16 -14.76 10.17
N LEU A 80 -8.00 -15.29 10.62
CA LEU A 80 -7.28 -16.34 9.89
C LEU A 80 -8.12 -17.62 9.75
N LEU A 81 -8.88 -17.98 10.79
CA LEU A 81 -9.78 -19.13 10.76
C LEU A 81 -10.93 -18.95 9.78
N SER A 82 -11.49 -17.76 9.69
CA SER A 82 -12.53 -17.44 8.71
C SER A 82 -11.96 -17.50 7.30
N LEU A 83 -10.77 -16.95 7.07
CA LEU A 83 -10.08 -17.02 5.78
C LEU A 83 -9.84 -18.47 5.34
N ALA A 84 -9.43 -19.34 6.26
CA ALA A 84 -9.20 -20.77 5.98
C ALA A 84 -10.48 -21.54 5.59
N LYS A 85 -11.65 -21.06 6.02
CA LYS A 85 -12.95 -21.65 5.68
C LYS A 85 -13.53 -21.14 4.36
N HIS A 86 -13.01 -20.04 3.82
CA HIS A 86 -13.49 -19.50 2.56
C HIS A 86 -13.08 -20.38 1.37
N PRO A 87 -13.99 -20.65 0.43
CA PRO A 87 -13.64 -21.31 -0.82
C PRO A 87 -12.71 -20.41 -1.65
N ALA A 88 -11.88 -21.02 -2.51
CA ALA A 88 -10.89 -20.32 -3.31
C ALA A 88 -11.50 -19.19 -4.19
N SER A 89 -12.70 -19.42 -4.73
CA SER A 89 -13.44 -18.42 -5.49
C SER A 89 -13.77 -17.16 -4.68
N THR A 90 -14.09 -17.31 -3.39
CA THR A 90 -14.35 -16.18 -2.49
C THR A 90 -13.05 -15.44 -2.16
N VAL A 91 -11.96 -16.17 -1.89
CA VAL A 91 -10.65 -15.55 -1.63
C VAL A 91 -10.16 -14.74 -2.83
N GLN A 92 -10.42 -15.22 -4.04
CA GLN A 92 -10.07 -14.52 -5.28
C GLN A 92 -10.76 -13.15 -5.41
N ILE A 93 -11.99 -13.03 -4.90
CA ILE A 93 -12.82 -11.82 -5.05
C ILE A 93 -12.69 -10.89 -3.83
N LEU A 94 -12.11 -11.34 -2.72
CA LEU A 94 -11.93 -10.51 -1.54
C LEU A 94 -11.26 -9.17 -1.88
N GLY A 95 -11.90 -8.06 -1.45
CA GLY A 95 -11.48 -6.70 -1.76
C GLY A 95 -12.06 -6.12 -3.06
N ALA A 96 -12.76 -6.94 -3.86
CA ALA A 96 -13.45 -6.51 -5.08
C ALA A 96 -14.99 -6.65 -4.96
N GLU A 97 -15.53 -6.71 -3.75
CA GLU A 97 -16.95 -6.98 -3.49
C GLU A 97 -17.86 -5.96 -4.17
N LYS A 98 -17.50 -4.67 -4.13
CA LYS A 98 -18.28 -3.60 -4.79
C LYS A 98 -18.33 -3.77 -6.31
N ALA A 99 -17.23 -4.21 -6.91
CA ALA A 99 -17.15 -4.47 -8.35
C ALA A 99 -17.98 -5.72 -8.71
N LEU A 100 -17.95 -6.75 -7.87
CA LEU A 100 -18.78 -7.95 -8.02
C LEU A 100 -20.27 -7.60 -8.00
N PHE A 101 -20.73 -6.84 -7.00
CA PHE A 101 -22.13 -6.43 -6.93
C PHE A 101 -22.57 -5.57 -8.11
N ARG A 102 -21.67 -4.72 -8.64
CA ARG A 102 -21.94 -3.94 -9.84
C ARG A 102 -22.07 -4.85 -11.07
N ALA A 103 -21.14 -5.78 -11.25
CA ALA A 103 -21.15 -6.73 -12.36
C ALA A 103 -22.43 -7.59 -12.36
N LEU A 104 -22.85 -8.07 -11.19
CA LEU A 104 -24.10 -8.84 -11.04
C LEU A 104 -25.34 -8.02 -11.43
N LYS A 105 -25.40 -6.71 -11.04
CA LYS A 105 -26.49 -5.82 -11.41
C LYS A 105 -26.55 -5.52 -12.91
N THR A 106 -25.39 -5.36 -13.52
CA THR A 106 -25.28 -5.00 -14.95
C THR A 106 -25.14 -6.21 -15.88
N LYS A 107 -25.20 -7.44 -15.32
CA LYS A 107 -25.01 -8.70 -16.06
C LYS A 107 -23.70 -8.77 -16.86
N HIS A 108 -22.63 -8.16 -16.35
CA HIS A 108 -21.28 -8.28 -16.89
C HIS A 108 -20.50 -9.38 -16.20
N ASP A 109 -19.35 -9.74 -16.79
CA ASP A 109 -18.44 -10.73 -16.23
C ASP A 109 -17.98 -10.34 -14.81
N THR A 110 -17.87 -11.35 -13.94
CA THR A 110 -17.43 -11.15 -12.57
C THR A 110 -15.96 -10.72 -12.50
N PRO A 111 -15.58 -9.79 -11.60
CA PRO A 111 -14.20 -9.36 -11.46
C PRO A 111 -13.33 -10.54 -11.01
N LYS A 112 -12.17 -10.69 -11.65
CA LYS A 112 -11.18 -11.75 -11.31
C LYS A 112 -10.03 -11.21 -10.45
N TYR A 113 -10.01 -9.91 -10.19
CA TYR A 113 -8.89 -9.19 -9.59
C TYR A 113 -9.27 -8.64 -8.21
N GLY A 114 -9.13 -9.47 -7.16
CA GLY A 114 -9.24 -9.06 -5.76
C GLY A 114 -7.90 -8.66 -5.15
N LEU A 115 -7.83 -8.64 -3.82
CA LEU A 115 -6.59 -8.33 -3.08
C LEU A 115 -5.42 -9.25 -3.44
N ILE A 116 -5.71 -10.51 -3.72
CA ILE A 116 -4.70 -11.52 -4.05
C ILE A 116 -3.94 -11.22 -5.35
N TYR A 117 -4.52 -10.42 -6.25
CA TYR A 117 -3.86 -10.01 -7.48
C TYR A 117 -2.56 -9.20 -7.24
N HIS A 118 -2.48 -8.54 -6.10
CA HIS A 118 -1.31 -7.78 -5.67
C HIS A 118 -0.28 -8.60 -4.89
N ALA A 119 -0.42 -9.94 -4.86
CA ALA A 119 0.54 -10.81 -4.22
C ALA A 119 1.92 -10.73 -4.88
N SER A 120 2.96 -10.77 -4.04
CA SER A 120 4.36 -10.69 -4.50
C SER A 120 4.77 -11.89 -5.35
N SER A 121 4.11 -13.04 -5.17
CA SER A 121 4.35 -14.25 -5.94
C SER A 121 3.57 -14.20 -7.26
N ARG A 122 4.26 -13.82 -8.32
CA ARG A 122 3.70 -13.82 -9.70
C ARG A 122 3.37 -15.22 -10.22
N PHE A 123 3.68 -16.28 -9.48
CA PHE A 123 3.48 -17.67 -9.86
C PHE A 123 2.06 -18.21 -9.60
N LEU A 124 1.18 -17.43 -9.00
CA LEU A 124 -0.19 -17.86 -8.65
C LEU A 124 -1.20 -17.74 -9.80
N PHE A 125 -0.78 -17.27 -10.98
CA PHE A 125 -1.67 -16.95 -12.11
C PHE A 125 -1.20 -17.55 -13.44
N ILE A 126 -0.61 -18.76 -13.42
CA ILE A 126 -0.46 -19.59 -14.63
C ILE A 126 -1.45 -20.75 -14.54
#